data_d929f6c38cbeb00652c5d395f313eace
#
_entry.id   d929f6c38cbeb00652c5d395f313eace
#
_cell.length_a   1.000
_cell.length_b   1.000
_cell.length_c   1.000
_cell.angle_alpha   90.00
_cell.angle_beta   90.00
_cell.angle_gamma   90.00
#
_symmetry.space_group_name_H-M   'P 1'
#
loop_
_entity.id
_entity.type
_entity.pdbx_description
1 polymer ?
#
loop_
_entity_poly.entity_id
_entity_poly.type
_entity_poly.pdbx_seq_one_letter_code
_entity_poly.pdbx_strand_id
1 'polypeptide(L)'
;MEYDIMRWMQDNRKIFGFTLSIKEIERSAKKIWGHNLNFTAHNREFYNPIEKSSLRSYIQVGRDTYNYCSFSTDLQIVNLNFLRSPVYTKYFEYMDKAGGIFYERWSDSIIQSMAYSTMVPAKMIQHISPMGYQNKETVVCPADDIMWREYKCECDQGSDISFNRDLTCTQRYKDTQGMF
;
A
#
# COMPACT_ATOMS: atom_id res chain seq x y z
N MET A 1 -3.93 -27.76 4.65
CA MET A 1 -3.10 -27.01 5.62
C MET A 1 -3.84 -25.71 5.92
N GLU A 2 -4.32 -25.51 7.12
CA GLU A 2 -4.94 -24.23 7.47
C GLU A 2 -3.84 -23.17 7.49
N TYR A 3 -3.90 -22.24 6.56
CA TYR A 3 -2.95 -21.15 6.44
C TYR A 3 -3.48 -19.93 7.20
N ASP A 4 -2.93 -19.71 8.39
CA ASP A 4 -3.19 -18.51 9.19
C ASP A 4 -2.29 -17.35 8.68
N ILE A 5 -2.84 -16.49 7.86
CA ILE A 5 -2.12 -15.36 7.26
C ILE A 5 -1.63 -14.36 8.32
N MET A 6 -2.37 -14.17 9.43
CA MET A 6 -1.98 -13.26 10.49
C MET A 6 -0.71 -13.78 11.19
N ARG A 7 -0.69 -15.08 11.51
CA ARG A 7 0.46 -15.72 12.10
C ARG A 7 1.65 -15.72 11.15
N TRP A 8 1.44 -16.02 9.86
CA TRP A 8 2.49 -15.96 8.86
C TRP A 8 3.12 -14.56 8.77
N MET A 9 2.30 -13.51 8.74
CA MET A 9 2.78 -12.12 8.73
C MET A 9 3.64 -11.81 9.97
N GLN A 10 3.20 -12.28 11.15
CA GLN A 10 3.92 -12.10 12.40
C GLN A 10 5.27 -12.84 12.39
N ASP A 11 5.28 -14.12 12.03
CA ASP A 11 6.47 -14.96 11.99
C ASP A 11 7.50 -14.44 10.98
N ASN A 12 7.05 -13.86 9.86
CA ASN A 12 7.88 -13.21 8.84
C ASN A 12 8.13 -11.72 9.09
N ARG A 13 7.77 -11.20 10.27
CA ARG A 13 7.98 -9.82 10.68
C ARG A 13 7.45 -8.79 9.67
N LYS A 14 6.31 -9.10 9.02
CA LYS A 14 5.67 -8.16 8.10
C LYS A 14 4.92 -7.10 8.88
N ILE A 15 5.00 -5.86 8.40
CA ILE A 15 4.30 -4.71 8.97
C ILE A 15 2.98 -4.48 8.27
N PHE A 16 2.96 -4.66 6.95
CA PHE A 16 1.80 -4.35 6.13
C PHE A 16 1.60 -5.43 5.06
N GLY A 17 0.36 -5.87 4.91
CA GLY A 17 -0.10 -6.77 3.85
C GLY A 17 -1.32 -6.21 3.14
N PHE A 18 -1.36 -6.29 1.82
CA PHE A 18 -2.43 -5.79 0.97
C PHE A 18 -2.77 -6.78 -0.14
N THR A 19 -4.00 -6.73 -0.64
CA THR A 19 -4.47 -7.57 -1.75
C THR A 19 -4.45 -6.85 -3.09
N LEU A 20 -4.69 -5.53 -3.06
CA LEU A 20 -4.79 -4.71 -4.26
C LEU A 20 -4.06 -3.39 -4.08
N SER A 21 -3.40 -2.94 -5.13
CA SER A 21 -2.91 -1.57 -5.26
C SER A 21 -3.63 -0.89 -6.41
N ILE A 22 -4.14 0.30 -6.19
CA ILE A 22 -4.98 1.06 -7.12
C ILE A 22 -4.29 2.34 -7.59
N LYS A 23 -4.77 2.87 -8.71
CA LYS A 23 -4.49 4.25 -9.11
C LYS A 23 -5.54 5.19 -8.54
N GLU A 24 -5.09 6.15 -7.77
CA GLU A 24 -5.94 7.19 -7.18
C GLU A 24 -6.36 8.23 -8.21
N ILE A 25 -7.48 8.87 -7.93
CA ILE A 25 -7.95 10.00 -8.74
C ILE A 25 -7.04 11.20 -8.49
N GLU A 26 -6.37 11.69 -9.52
CA GLU A 26 -5.42 12.81 -9.43
C GLU A 26 -5.98 14.01 -8.64
N ARG A 27 -7.25 14.35 -8.88
CA ARG A 27 -7.91 15.48 -8.22
C ARG A 27 -7.89 15.41 -6.68
N SER A 28 -8.00 14.21 -6.12
CA SER A 28 -8.02 13.97 -4.67
C SER A 28 -6.63 13.68 -4.07
N ALA A 29 -5.60 13.54 -4.91
CA ALA A 29 -4.26 13.15 -4.45
C ALA A 29 -3.18 14.21 -4.78
N LYS A 30 -3.56 15.31 -5.41
CA LYS A 30 -2.60 16.25 -6.03
C LYS A 30 -1.63 16.90 -5.05
N LYS A 31 -2.09 17.33 -3.89
CA LYS A 31 -1.25 18.10 -2.95
C LYS A 31 -0.60 17.25 -1.87
N ILE A 32 -1.11 16.06 -1.60
CA ILE A 32 -0.58 15.23 -0.51
C ILE A 32 0.91 14.93 -0.69
N TRP A 33 1.37 14.77 -1.94
CA TRP A 33 2.78 14.49 -2.20
C TRP A 33 3.70 15.60 -1.72
N GLY A 34 3.34 16.86 -1.94
CA GLY A 34 4.09 18.00 -1.41
C GLY A 34 4.16 18.00 0.12
N HIS A 35 3.05 17.66 0.79
CA HIS A 35 3.04 17.51 2.25
C HIS A 35 3.92 16.34 2.70
N ASN A 36 3.87 15.21 2.00
CA ASN A 36 4.74 14.07 2.33
C ASN A 36 6.22 14.42 2.17
N LEU A 37 6.61 15.08 1.09
CA LEU A 37 7.99 15.55 0.89
C LEU A 37 8.43 16.53 1.98
N ASN A 38 7.57 17.47 2.34
CA ASN A 38 7.87 18.44 3.39
C ASN A 38 8.03 17.76 4.75
N PHE A 39 7.14 16.82 5.09
CA PHE A 39 7.26 16.05 6.32
C PHE A 39 8.57 15.25 6.37
N THR A 40 8.91 14.55 5.30
CA THR A 40 10.15 13.76 5.23
C THR A 40 11.41 14.62 5.33
N ALA A 41 11.39 15.80 4.72
CA ALA A 41 12.52 16.73 4.77
C ALA A 41 12.80 17.24 6.20
N HIS A 42 11.76 17.43 7.03
CA HIS A 42 11.87 17.92 8.39
C HIS A 42 12.02 16.81 9.46
N ASN A 43 11.93 15.55 9.08
CA ASN A 43 11.99 14.40 9.98
C ASN A 43 12.94 13.33 9.47
N ARG A 44 14.11 13.74 8.98
CA ARG A 44 15.10 12.85 8.33
C ARG A 44 15.58 11.71 9.21
N GLU A 45 15.56 11.87 10.52
CA GLU A 45 15.92 10.85 11.48
C GLU A 45 15.08 9.57 11.36
N PHE A 46 13.86 9.67 10.86
CA PHE A 46 12.97 8.51 10.62
C PHE A 46 13.14 7.88 9.24
N TYR A 47 13.63 8.64 8.24
CA TYR A 47 13.68 8.21 6.84
C TYR A 47 15.06 7.78 6.38
N ASN A 48 16.11 8.48 6.75
CA ASN A 48 17.46 8.19 6.31
C ASN A 48 17.88 6.73 6.54
N PRO A 49 17.55 6.08 7.68
CA PRO A 49 17.93 4.70 7.92
C PRO A 49 17.34 3.69 6.92
N ILE A 50 16.20 4.01 6.32
CA ILE A 50 15.46 3.08 5.44
C ILE A 50 15.31 3.57 4.01
N GLU A 51 15.80 4.76 3.66
CA GLU A 51 15.57 5.37 2.35
C GLU A 51 15.90 4.44 1.18
N LYS A 52 17.06 3.78 1.25
CA LYS A 52 17.52 2.85 0.19
C LYS A 52 16.75 1.53 0.14
N SER A 53 16.06 1.15 1.20
CA SER A 53 15.29 -0.09 1.32
C SER A 53 13.78 0.12 1.34
N SER A 54 13.34 1.36 1.17
CA SER A 54 11.91 1.73 1.15
C SER A 54 11.28 1.54 -0.23
N LEU A 55 9.95 1.52 -0.27
CA LEU A 55 9.19 1.48 -1.52
C LEU A 55 8.95 2.88 -2.14
N ARG A 56 9.81 3.86 -1.87
CA ARG A 56 9.63 5.20 -2.42
C ARG A 56 9.52 5.19 -3.95
N SER A 57 10.31 4.38 -4.64
CA SER A 57 10.26 4.23 -6.10
C SER A 57 8.95 3.63 -6.63
N TYR A 58 8.20 2.92 -5.79
CA TYR A 58 6.87 2.42 -6.13
C TYR A 58 5.85 3.55 -6.29
N ILE A 59 5.87 4.56 -5.42
CA ILE A 59 4.91 5.70 -5.44
C ILE A 59 5.43 6.93 -6.17
N GLN A 60 6.70 6.97 -6.57
CA GLN A 60 7.36 8.13 -7.15
C GLN A 60 7.81 7.87 -8.60
N VAL A 61 7.70 8.90 -9.43
CA VAL A 61 8.29 8.96 -10.77
C VAL A 61 9.28 10.12 -10.82
N GLY A 62 10.48 9.88 -11.36
CA GLY A 62 11.54 10.89 -11.35
C GLY A 62 11.95 11.29 -9.93
N ARG A 63 12.28 12.57 -9.72
CA ARG A 63 12.75 13.04 -8.41
C ARG A 63 11.62 13.39 -7.45
N ASP A 64 10.56 14.04 -7.94
CA ASP A 64 9.58 14.68 -7.06
C ASP A 64 8.12 14.57 -7.56
N THR A 65 7.79 13.54 -8.34
CA THR A 65 6.44 13.39 -8.88
C THR A 65 5.76 12.14 -8.31
N TYR A 66 4.57 12.32 -7.75
CA TYR A 66 3.70 11.23 -7.34
C TYR A 66 3.04 10.58 -8.55
N ASN A 67 2.98 9.26 -8.59
CA ASN A 67 2.40 8.50 -9.69
C ASN A 67 0.95 8.06 -9.45
N TYR A 68 0.37 8.52 -8.35
CA TYR A 68 -1.00 8.20 -7.90
C TYR A 68 -1.22 6.73 -7.52
N CYS A 69 -0.18 5.92 -7.38
CA CYS A 69 -0.31 4.58 -6.85
C CYS A 69 -0.56 4.58 -5.33
N SER A 70 -1.55 3.82 -4.90
CA SER A 70 -1.81 3.59 -3.48
C SER A 70 -2.16 2.13 -3.21
N PHE A 71 -1.95 1.68 -1.98
CA PHE A 71 -2.45 0.39 -1.51
C PHE A 71 -3.91 0.55 -1.10
N SER A 72 -4.80 -0.32 -1.61
CA SER A 72 -6.19 -0.33 -1.15
C SER A 72 -6.27 -0.72 0.33
N THR A 73 -7.06 0.03 1.08
CA THR A 73 -7.34 -0.23 2.50
C THR A 73 -8.59 -1.08 2.71
N ASP A 74 -9.30 -1.44 1.65
CA ASP A 74 -10.52 -2.26 1.72
C ASP A 74 -10.25 -3.62 2.38
N LEU A 75 -9.13 -4.26 2.02
CA LEU A 75 -8.65 -5.49 2.65
C LEU A 75 -7.14 -5.41 2.87
N GLN A 76 -6.75 -5.15 4.11
CA GLN A 76 -5.36 -5.03 4.53
C GLN A 76 -5.10 -5.73 5.87
N ILE A 77 -3.87 -6.14 6.08
CA ILE A 77 -3.40 -6.66 7.36
C ILE A 77 -2.25 -5.78 7.83
N VAL A 78 -2.36 -5.23 9.04
CA VAL A 78 -1.42 -4.23 9.55
C VAL A 78 -0.94 -4.60 10.94
N ASN A 79 0.36 -4.44 11.18
CA ASN A 79 0.90 -4.47 12.53
C ASN A 79 0.56 -3.15 13.26
N LEU A 80 -0.36 -3.22 14.22
CA LEU A 80 -0.82 -2.05 14.97
C LEU A 80 0.29 -1.33 15.75
N ASN A 81 1.40 -2.00 16.06
CA ASN A 81 2.53 -1.33 16.70
C ASN A 81 3.17 -0.29 15.78
N PHE A 82 3.12 -0.50 14.45
CA PHE A 82 3.56 0.52 13.51
C PHE A 82 2.63 1.73 13.52
N LEU A 83 1.31 1.52 13.44
CA LEU A 83 0.34 2.62 13.47
C LEU A 83 0.33 3.40 14.80
N ARG A 84 0.78 2.78 15.88
CA ARG A 84 0.93 3.41 17.21
C ARG A 84 2.34 3.94 17.46
N SER A 85 3.24 3.77 16.50
CA SER A 85 4.62 4.25 16.66
C SER A 85 4.71 5.77 16.64
N PRO A 86 5.69 6.36 17.35
CA PRO A 86 5.87 7.81 17.35
C PRO A 86 6.00 8.42 15.95
N VAL A 87 6.67 7.71 15.03
CA VAL A 87 6.85 8.19 13.65
C VAL A 87 5.53 8.26 12.90
N TYR A 88 4.69 7.21 12.96
CA TYR A 88 3.41 7.23 12.27
C TYR A 88 2.43 8.22 12.92
N THR A 89 2.37 8.27 14.25
CA THR A 89 1.52 9.24 14.98
C THR A 89 1.89 10.67 14.59
N LYS A 90 3.17 11.02 14.61
CA LYS A 90 3.65 12.35 14.20
C LYS A 90 3.31 12.68 12.73
N TYR A 91 3.44 11.68 11.85
CA TYR A 91 3.05 11.81 10.45
C TYR A 91 1.55 12.05 10.29
N PHE A 92 0.73 11.23 10.95
CA PHE A 92 -0.73 11.36 10.88
C PHE A 92 -1.20 12.72 11.41
N GLU A 93 -0.69 13.16 12.57
CA GLU A 93 -0.99 14.48 13.11
C GLU A 93 -0.61 15.62 12.17
N TYR A 94 0.51 15.49 11.46
CA TYR A 94 0.92 16.47 10.45
C TYR A 94 -0.07 16.50 9.27
N MET A 95 -0.49 15.34 8.74
CA MET A 95 -1.44 15.26 7.64
C MET A 95 -2.85 15.73 8.06
N ASP A 96 -3.27 15.43 9.28
CA ASP A 96 -4.54 15.89 9.83
C ASP A 96 -4.56 17.43 9.95
N LYS A 97 -3.52 18.02 10.50
CA LYS A 97 -3.35 19.50 10.58
C LYS A 97 -3.33 20.17 9.21
N ALA A 98 -2.82 19.49 8.18
CA ALA A 98 -2.85 20.00 6.82
C ALA A 98 -4.27 20.10 6.24
N GLY A 99 -5.24 19.39 6.84
CA GLY A 99 -6.67 19.50 6.55
C GLY A 99 -7.11 18.87 5.22
N GLY A 100 -6.21 18.24 4.47
CA GLY A 100 -6.52 17.67 3.16
C GLY A 100 -7.54 16.54 3.21
N ILE A 101 -7.66 15.85 4.33
CA ILE A 101 -8.72 14.86 4.60
C ILE A 101 -10.10 15.50 4.39
N PHE A 102 -10.30 16.73 4.85
CA PHE A 102 -11.58 17.43 4.79
C PHE A 102 -11.77 18.24 3.51
N TYR A 103 -10.71 18.92 3.04
CA TYR A 103 -10.83 19.90 1.94
C TYR A 103 -10.44 19.34 0.58
N GLU A 104 -9.64 18.26 0.52
CA GLU A 104 -9.14 17.66 -0.72
C GLU A 104 -9.50 16.18 -0.86
N ARG A 105 -10.20 15.61 0.14
CA ARG A 105 -10.64 14.22 0.17
C ARG A 105 -9.48 13.22 0.13
N TRP A 106 -8.38 13.53 0.84
CA TRP A 106 -7.33 12.52 1.03
C TRP A 106 -7.91 11.31 1.75
N SER A 107 -7.88 10.16 1.08
CA SER A 107 -8.33 8.90 1.65
C SER A 107 -7.31 8.32 2.61
N ASP A 108 -7.75 7.39 3.43
CA ASP A 108 -6.87 6.56 4.25
C ASP A 108 -5.89 5.76 3.40
N SER A 109 -6.31 5.24 2.24
CA SER A 109 -5.45 4.58 1.25
C SER A 109 -4.24 5.42 0.89
N ILE A 110 -4.45 6.69 0.53
CA ILE A 110 -3.36 7.58 0.11
C ILE A 110 -2.43 7.88 1.28
N ILE A 111 -2.99 8.27 2.43
CA ILE A 111 -2.21 8.64 3.63
C ILE A 111 -1.35 7.48 4.10
N GLN A 112 -1.95 6.30 4.23
CA GLN A 112 -1.24 5.10 4.67
C GLN A 112 -0.20 4.64 3.64
N SER A 113 -0.51 4.71 2.33
CA SER A 113 0.42 4.34 1.27
C SER A 113 1.68 5.19 1.28
N MET A 114 1.56 6.51 1.51
CA MET A 114 2.71 7.39 1.69
C MET A 114 3.58 6.94 2.87
N ALA A 115 2.94 6.65 4.03
CA ALA A 115 3.65 6.20 5.21
C ALA A 115 4.35 4.85 4.98
N TYR A 116 3.64 3.84 4.47
CA TYR A 116 4.23 2.53 4.23
C TYR A 116 5.38 2.59 3.22
N SER A 117 5.20 3.33 2.14
CA SER A 117 6.21 3.41 1.09
C SER A 117 7.47 4.19 1.48
N THR A 118 7.38 5.06 2.47
CA THR A 118 8.51 5.92 2.88
C THR A 118 9.09 5.60 4.26
N MET A 119 8.33 4.95 5.15
CA MET A 119 8.73 4.69 6.53
C MET A 119 8.94 3.21 6.86
N VAL A 120 8.56 2.30 5.95
CA VAL A 120 8.65 0.86 6.15
C VAL A 120 9.62 0.26 5.13
N PRO A 121 10.58 -0.57 5.55
CA PRO A 121 11.43 -1.31 4.62
C PRO A 121 10.59 -2.18 3.68
N ALA A 122 10.89 -2.17 2.38
CA ALA A 122 10.15 -2.89 1.34
C ALA A 122 9.91 -4.37 1.69
N LYS A 123 10.91 -5.04 2.26
CA LYS A 123 10.81 -6.45 2.69
C LYS A 123 9.75 -6.72 3.76
N MET A 124 9.30 -5.69 4.48
CA MET A 124 8.26 -5.81 5.51
C MET A 124 6.85 -5.53 4.97
N ILE A 125 6.74 -5.24 3.67
CA ILE A 125 5.46 -5.06 2.97
C ILE A 125 5.21 -6.30 2.12
N GLN A 126 3.97 -6.81 2.14
CA GLN A 126 3.61 -8.06 1.47
C GLN A 126 2.36 -7.92 0.61
N HIS A 127 2.45 -8.31 -0.66
CA HIS A 127 1.26 -8.56 -1.47
C HIS A 127 0.69 -9.94 -1.13
N ILE A 128 -0.59 -9.98 -0.77
CA ILE A 128 -1.28 -11.21 -0.35
C ILE A 128 -2.08 -11.72 -1.55
N SER A 129 -1.44 -12.50 -2.40
CA SER A 129 -1.99 -13.01 -3.65
C SER A 129 -3.15 -14.02 -3.53
N PRO A 130 -3.20 -14.90 -2.49
CA PRO A 130 -4.22 -15.96 -2.47
C PRO A 130 -5.57 -15.55 -1.90
N MET A 131 -5.76 -14.29 -1.54
CA MET A 131 -7.03 -13.83 -0.98
C MET A 131 -7.93 -13.25 -2.07
N GLY A 132 -9.06 -13.91 -2.34
CA GLY A 132 -10.14 -13.35 -3.16
C GLY A 132 -10.86 -12.24 -2.38
N TYR A 133 -11.23 -11.17 -3.08
CA TYR A 133 -11.91 -10.03 -2.48
C TYR A 133 -12.79 -9.35 -3.54
N GLN A 134 -13.99 -8.95 -3.15
CA GLN A 134 -14.88 -8.19 -4.01
C GLN A 134 -15.55 -7.05 -3.25
N ASN A 135 -15.48 -5.84 -3.81
CA ASN A 135 -16.23 -4.67 -3.38
C ASN A 135 -16.80 -3.97 -4.62
N LYS A 136 -18.11 -4.09 -4.82
CA LYS A 136 -18.80 -3.58 -6.01
C LYS A 136 -18.15 -4.13 -7.29
N GLU A 137 -17.59 -3.23 -8.12
CA GLU A 137 -16.94 -3.55 -9.40
C GLU A 137 -15.45 -3.93 -9.25
N THR A 138 -14.88 -3.77 -8.04
CA THR A 138 -13.51 -4.15 -7.75
C THR A 138 -13.45 -5.62 -7.38
N VAL A 139 -12.90 -6.45 -8.26
CA VAL A 139 -12.73 -7.89 -8.06
C VAL A 139 -11.24 -8.21 -8.00
N VAL A 140 -10.82 -8.86 -6.93
CA VAL A 140 -9.50 -9.49 -6.77
C VAL A 140 -9.72 -10.98 -6.69
N CYS A 141 -9.25 -11.72 -7.67
CA CYS A 141 -9.44 -13.16 -7.77
C CYS A 141 -8.10 -13.83 -8.09
N PRO A 142 -7.71 -14.92 -7.39
CA PRO A 142 -6.49 -15.64 -7.74
C PRO A 142 -6.51 -16.09 -9.20
N ALA A 143 -5.52 -15.66 -9.98
CA ALA A 143 -5.39 -16.03 -11.38
C ALA A 143 -4.91 -17.48 -11.59
N ASP A 144 -4.30 -18.07 -10.56
CA ASP A 144 -3.83 -19.46 -10.58
C ASP A 144 -4.97 -20.43 -10.27
N ASP A 145 -5.27 -21.34 -11.20
CA ASP A 145 -6.36 -22.30 -11.09
C ASP A 145 -6.22 -23.25 -9.89
N ILE A 146 -4.99 -23.59 -9.52
CA ILE A 146 -4.72 -24.48 -8.39
C ILE A 146 -5.08 -23.75 -7.10
N MET A 147 -4.57 -22.53 -6.94
CA MET A 147 -4.91 -21.69 -5.80
C MET A 147 -6.43 -21.44 -5.72
N TRP A 148 -7.05 -21.09 -6.84
CA TRP A 148 -8.49 -20.83 -6.89
C TRP A 148 -9.31 -22.02 -6.37
N ARG A 149 -8.94 -23.25 -6.77
CA ARG A 149 -9.61 -24.49 -6.32
C ARG A 149 -9.27 -24.85 -4.87
N GLU A 150 -8.01 -24.79 -4.49
CA GLU A 150 -7.56 -25.16 -3.14
C GLU A 150 -8.15 -24.25 -2.07
N TYR A 151 -8.26 -22.96 -2.35
CA TYR A 151 -8.85 -21.97 -1.43
C TYR A 151 -10.38 -21.85 -1.59
N LYS A 152 -10.99 -22.66 -2.46
CA LYS A 152 -12.44 -22.67 -2.70
C LYS A 152 -13.00 -21.29 -3.03
N CYS A 153 -12.30 -20.56 -3.90
CA CYS A 153 -12.73 -19.26 -4.33
C CYS A 153 -13.98 -19.37 -5.22
N GLU A 154 -14.95 -18.48 -5.01
CA GLU A 154 -16.17 -18.39 -5.83
C GLU A 154 -16.14 -17.20 -6.80
N CYS A 155 -15.07 -16.38 -6.76
CA CYS A 155 -14.93 -15.22 -7.63
C CYS A 155 -14.70 -15.65 -9.10
N ASP A 156 -15.16 -14.80 -10.02
CA ASP A 156 -14.88 -14.95 -11.46
C ASP A 156 -13.48 -14.44 -11.77
N GLN A 157 -12.58 -15.34 -12.17
CA GLN A 157 -11.22 -15.02 -12.57
C GLN A 157 -11.16 -14.06 -13.77
N GLY A 158 -12.16 -14.12 -14.66
CA GLY A 158 -12.25 -13.22 -15.81
C GLY A 158 -12.53 -11.76 -15.43
N SER A 159 -13.06 -11.53 -14.23
CA SER A 159 -13.35 -10.20 -13.69
C SER A 159 -12.22 -9.64 -12.81
N ASP A 160 -11.09 -10.35 -12.64
CA ASP A 160 -9.97 -9.89 -11.84
C ASP A 160 -9.32 -8.64 -12.42
N ILE A 161 -9.19 -7.60 -11.59
CA ILE A 161 -8.53 -6.34 -11.97
C ILE A 161 -7.13 -6.20 -11.38
N SER A 162 -6.65 -7.14 -10.59
CA SER A 162 -5.43 -7.02 -9.78
C SER A 162 -4.21 -6.55 -10.58
N PHE A 163 -4.12 -6.96 -11.85
CA PHE A 163 -3.02 -6.65 -12.75
C PHE A 163 -3.42 -5.79 -13.96
N ASN A 164 -4.62 -5.19 -13.95
CA ASN A 164 -5.02 -4.23 -14.96
C ASN A 164 -4.20 -2.94 -14.79
N ARG A 165 -3.24 -2.70 -15.68
CA ARG A 165 -2.27 -1.58 -15.59
C ARG A 165 -2.89 -0.19 -15.68
N ASP A 166 -4.09 -0.08 -16.24
CA ASP A 166 -4.79 1.20 -16.34
C ASP A 166 -5.45 1.60 -15.02
N LEU A 167 -5.91 0.60 -14.26
CA LEU A 167 -6.66 0.78 -13.02
C LEU A 167 -5.81 0.55 -11.76
N THR A 168 -4.77 -0.28 -11.84
CA THR A 168 -4.02 -0.76 -10.69
C THR A 168 -2.51 -0.57 -10.81
N CYS A 169 -1.84 -0.64 -9.66
CA CYS A 169 -0.40 -0.53 -9.54
C CYS A 169 0.26 -1.81 -8.98
N THR A 170 -0.47 -2.91 -8.89
CA THR A 170 0.04 -4.15 -8.30
C THR A 170 1.25 -4.70 -9.07
N GLN A 171 1.25 -4.61 -10.40
CA GLN A 171 2.41 -5.00 -11.20
C GLN A 171 3.62 -4.11 -10.91
N ARG A 172 3.41 -2.80 -10.80
CA ARG A 172 4.48 -1.85 -10.45
C ARG A 172 5.10 -2.17 -9.08
N TYR A 173 4.27 -2.55 -8.11
CA TYR A 173 4.78 -3.00 -6.81
C TYR A 173 5.69 -4.23 -6.96
N LYS A 174 5.26 -5.25 -7.72
CA LYS A 174 6.07 -6.45 -7.98
C LYS A 174 7.39 -6.12 -8.67
N ASP A 175 7.34 -5.27 -9.68
CA ASP A 175 8.55 -4.82 -10.41
C ASP A 175 9.52 -4.10 -9.45
N THR A 176 9.00 -3.28 -8.55
CA THR A 176 9.81 -2.57 -7.54
C THR A 176 10.41 -3.52 -6.50
N GLN A 177 9.67 -4.54 -6.07
CA GLN A 177 10.19 -5.56 -5.14
C GLN A 177 11.32 -6.39 -5.74
N GLY A 178 11.30 -6.65 -7.03
CA GLY A 178 12.38 -7.36 -7.74
C GLY A 178 13.71 -6.58 -7.80
N MET A 179 13.73 -5.32 -7.35
CA MET A 179 14.93 -4.48 -7.27
C MET A 179 15.67 -4.60 -5.91
N PHE A 180 15.09 -5.31 -4.94
CA PHE A 180 15.64 -5.51 -3.59
C PHE A 180 15.88 -6.99 -3.31
#